data_187e7b3bdf0904cecc21fad7fa618dd4
#
_entry.id   187e7b3bdf0904cecc21fad7fa618dd4
#
_cell.length_a   1.000
_cell.length_b   1.000
_cell.length_c   1.000
_cell.angle_alpha   90.00
_cell.angle_beta   90.00
_cell.angle_gamma   90.00
#
_symmetry.space_group_name_H-M   'P 1'
#
loop_
_entity.id
_entity.type
_entity.pdbx_description
1 polymer ?
#
loop_
_entity_poly.entity_id
_entity_poly.type
_entity_poly.pdbx_seq_one_letter_code
_entity_poly.pdbx_strand_id
1 'polypeptide(L)'
;MSFQRRKKRSKKGASLIEAILAAFILIPIALAFLDVMCLVFANSVNDTAAKNCARAGANQPNVTSASEAATKCLATFQTSGIVKSIVIDDLSYEDNLGRCVCTTTMVVNVPVPFPGFSSMTFTNRAVEPIVGTADPTRPN
;
A
#
# COMPACT_ATOMS: atom_id res chain seq x y z
N MET A 1 -8.26 74.76 -14.19
CA MET A 1 -8.45 73.59 -13.30
C MET A 1 -8.54 72.35 -14.17
N SER A 2 -7.48 71.54 -14.23
CA SER A 2 -7.40 70.32 -15.06
C SER A 2 -7.73 69.14 -14.19
N PHE A 3 -8.90 68.48 -14.43
CA PHE A 3 -9.31 67.25 -13.78
C PHE A 3 -8.55 66.08 -14.39
N GLN A 4 -7.54 65.54 -13.74
CA GLN A 4 -6.89 64.28 -14.08
C GLN A 4 -7.87 63.11 -13.80
N ARG A 5 -8.48 62.57 -14.83
CA ARG A 5 -9.22 61.30 -14.78
C ARG A 5 -8.21 60.17 -14.46
N ARG A 6 -8.12 59.72 -13.21
CA ARG A 6 -7.45 58.47 -12.86
C ARG A 6 -8.10 57.32 -13.57
N LYS A 7 -7.42 56.76 -14.60
CA LYS A 7 -7.80 55.52 -15.26
C LYS A 7 -7.90 54.39 -14.21
N LYS A 8 -9.12 53.95 -13.90
CA LYS A 8 -9.35 52.75 -13.10
C LYS A 8 -8.69 51.58 -13.83
N ARG A 9 -7.53 51.11 -13.37
CA ARG A 9 -6.88 49.89 -13.81
C ARG A 9 -7.87 48.75 -13.61
N SER A 10 -8.13 48.01 -14.69
CA SER A 10 -9.04 46.85 -14.71
C SER A 10 -8.61 45.82 -13.68
N LYS A 11 -9.37 45.65 -12.59
CA LYS A 11 -9.16 44.64 -11.56
C LYS A 11 -9.30 43.21 -12.09
N LYS A 12 -9.88 43.03 -13.29
CA LYS A 12 -10.13 41.72 -13.93
C LYS A 12 -8.84 40.97 -14.34
N GLY A 13 -7.78 41.69 -14.77
CA GLY A 13 -6.52 41.07 -15.17
C GLY A 13 -5.69 40.57 -13.95
N ALA A 14 -5.74 41.29 -12.83
CA ALA A 14 -5.07 40.88 -11.60
C ALA A 14 -5.68 39.60 -11.03
N SER A 15 -7.00 39.49 -11.03
CA SER A 15 -7.74 38.30 -10.58
C SER A 15 -7.44 37.05 -11.41
N LEU A 16 -7.24 37.19 -12.73
CA LEU A 16 -6.89 36.05 -13.60
C LEU A 16 -5.48 35.52 -13.32
N ILE A 17 -4.52 36.40 -13.13
CA ILE A 17 -3.14 36.03 -12.80
C ILE A 17 -3.07 35.34 -11.43
N GLU A 18 -3.82 35.84 -10.46
CA GLU A 18 -3.92 35.26 -9.12
C GLU A 18 -4.54 33.84 -9.18
N ALA A 19 -5.60 33.63 -9.97
CA ALA A 19 -6.21 32.32 -10.18
C ALA A 19 -5.25 31.31 -10.83
N ILE A 20 -4.46 31.75 -11.82
CA ILE A 20 -3.46 30.90 -12.49
C ILE A 20 -2.34 30.53 -11.51
N LEU A 21 -1.83 31.48 -10.71
CA LEU A 21 -0.81 31.21 -9.70
C LEU A 21 -1.32 30.25 -8.61
N ALA A 22 -2.56 30.47 -8.15
CA ALA A 22 -3.19 29.55 -7.19
C ALA A 22 -3.34 28.15 -7.77
N ALA A 23 -3.80 27.99 -9.01
CA ALA A 23 -3.91 26.69 -9.66
C ALA A 23 -2.54 26.01 -9.82
N PHE A 24 -1.51 26.76 -10.16
CA PHE A 24 -0.14 26.23 -10.32
C PHE A 24 0.43 25.65 -9.01
N ILE A 25 0.00 26.14 -7.86
CA ILE A 25 0.40 25.64 -6.54
C ILE A 25 -0.54 24.50 -6.09
N LEU A 26 -1.86 24.67 -6.27
CA LEU A 26 -2.86 23.73 -5.78
C LEU A 26 -2.84 22.40 -6.52
N ILE A 27 -2.61 22.40 -7.83
CA ILE A 27 -2.60 21.16 -8.63
C ILE A 27 -1.49 20.20 -8.17
N PRO A 28 -0.22 20.59 -8.04
CA PRO A 28 0.82 19.71 -7.54
C PRO A 28 0.54 19.18 -6.13
N ILE A 29 -0.01 20.02 -5.25
CA ILE A 29 -0.37 19.61 -3.90
C ILE A 29 -1.49 18.55 -3.95
N ALA A 30 -2.53 18.76 -4.76
CA ALA A 30 -3.62 17.79 -4.92
C ALA A 30 -3.11 16.45 -5.48
N LEU A 31 -2.21 16.48 -6.45
CA LEU A 31 -1.58 15.27 -7.00
C LEU A 31 -0.74 14.54 -5.96
N ALA A 32 0.04 15.26 -5.14
CA ALA A 32 0.80 14.65 -4.04
C ALA A 32 -0.10 13.97 -3.00
N PHE A 33 -1.27 14.56 -2.69
CA PHE A 33 -2.26 13.92 -1.81
C PHE A 33 -2.81 12.62 -2.40
N LEU A 34 -3.10 12.60 -3.71
CA LEU A 34 -3.54 11.38 -4.39
C LEU A 34 -2.48 10.28 -4.32
N ASP A 35 -1.21 10.60 -4.52
CA ASP A 35 -0.12 9.64 -4.39
C ASP A 35 -0.05 9.04 -2.98
N VAL A 36 -0.10 9.90 -1.94
CA VAL A 36 -0.10 9.43 -0.54
C VAL A 36 -1.28 8.51 -0.27
N MET A 37 -2.49 8.85 -0.73
CA MET A 37 -3.67 8.00 -0.55
C MET A 37 -3.51 6.64 -1.24
N CYS A 38 -2.98 6.61 -2.46
CA CYS A 38 -2.70 5.37 -3.18
C CYS A 38 -1.66 4.49 -2.45
N LEU A 39 -0.61 5.10 -1.90
CA LEU A 39 0.44 4.39 -1.15
C LEU A 39 -0.09 3.82 0.16
N VAL A 40 -0.89 4.58 0.92
CA VAL A 40 -1.54 4.11 2.15
C VAL A 40 -2.49 2.95 1.86
N PHE A 41 -3.29 3.05 0.80
CA PHE A 41 -4.18 1.97 0.38
C PHE A 41 -3.39 0.71 -0.01
N ALA A 42 -2.33 0.84 -0.80
CA ALA A 42 -1.47 -0.29 -1.20
C ALA A 42 -0.82 -0.96 0.02
N ASN A 43 -0.31 -0.17 0.99
CA ASN A 43 0.22 -0.73 2.24
C ASN A 43 -0.84 -1.49 3.04
N SER A 44 -2.07 -1.00 3.10
CA SER A 44 -3.20 -1.69 3.75
C SER A 44 -3.54 -3.02 3.06
N VAL A 45 -3.47 -3.06 1.72
CA VAL A 45 -3.64 -4.31 0.95
C VAL A 45 -2.53 -5.29 1.27
N ASN A 46 -1.26 -4.84 1.35
CA ASN A 46 -0.13 -5.70 1.70
C ASN A 46 -0.24 -6.25 3.13
N ASP A 47 -0.68 -5.44 4.10
CA ASP A 47 -0.94 -5.89 5.48
C ASP A 47 -2.04 -6.96 5.52
N THR A 48 -3.11 -6.76 4.76
CA THR A 48 -4.20 -7.74 4.63
C THR A 48 -3.70 -9.04 3.98
N ALA A 49 -2.87 -8.95 2.95
CA ALA A 49 -2.28 -10.11 2.30
C ALA A 49 -1.39 -10.91 3.26
N ALA A 50 -0.51 -10.24 4.02
CA ALA A 50 0.34 -10.89 5.03
C ALA A 50 -0.50 -11.64 6.07
N LYS A 51 -1.55 -11.01 6.61
CA LYS A 51 -2.46 -11.62 7.59
C LYS A 51 -3.21 -12.82 7.03
N ASN A 52 -3.75 -12.69 5.82
CA ASN A 52 -4.50 -13.78 5.20
C ASN A 52 -3.59 -14.96 4.85
N CYS A 53 -2.37 -14.70 4.36
CA CYS A 53 -1.40 -15.74 4.08
C CYS A 53 -0.94 -16.44 5.37
N ALA A 54 -0.67 -15.68 6.46
CA ALA A 54 -0.33 -16.25 7.74
C ALA A 54 -1.45 -17.13 8.31
N ARG A 55 -2.72 -16.69 8.20
CA ARG A 55 -3.89 -17.50 8.61
C ARG A 55 -4.05 -18.75 7.76
N ALA A 56 -3.89 -18.63 6.44
CA ALA A 56 -3.98 -19.78 5.55
C ALA A 56 -2.93 -20.82 5.90
N GLY A 57 -1.71 -20.40 6.23
CA GLY A 57 -0.64 -21.28 6.72
C GLY A 57 -0.92 -21.86 8.11
N ALA A 58 -1.37 -21.02 9.05
CA ALA A 58 -1.64 -21.43 10.45
C ALA A 58 -2.76 -22.49 10.58
N ASN A 59 -3.65 -22.57 9.61
CA ASN A 59 -4.71 -23.56 9.56
C ASN A 59 -4.28 -24.93 8.99
N GLN A 60 -2.99 -25.10 8.63
CA GLN A 60 -2.48 -26.33 8.06
C GLN A 60 -1.76 -27.19 9.10
N PRO A 61 -1.74 -28.52 8.89
CA PRO A 61 -1.13 -29.43 9.87
C PRO A 61 0.41 -29.49 9.80
N ASN A 62 1.03 -29.01 8.73
CA ASN A 62 2.48 -29.06 8.54
C ASN A 62 3.00 -27.91 7.67
N VAL A 63 4.32 -27.72 7.67
CA VAL A 63 5.01 -26.64 6.97
C VAL A 63 4.80 -26.66 5.46
N THR A 64 4.74 -27.84 4.84
CA THR A 64 4.58 -27.98 3.37
C THR A 64 3.21 -27.50 2.93
N SER A 65 2.15 -27.99 3.57
CA SER A 65 0.79 -27.55 3.27
C SER A 65 0.54 -26.09 3.67
N ALA A 66 1.22 -25.61 4.71
CA ALA A 66 1.17 -24.19 5.10
C ALA A 66 1.73 -23.28 3.99
N SER A 67 2.87 -23.66 3.40
CA SER A 67 3.48 -22.92 2.29
C SER A 67 2.59 -22.91 1.04
N GLU A 68 2.01 -24.07 0.69
CA GLU A 68 1.08 -24.15 -0.43
C GLU A 68 -0.18 -23.32 -0.22
N ALA A 69 -0.77 -23.38 0.98
CA ALA A 69 -1.97 -22.62 1.32
C ALA A 69 -1.71 -21.10 1.30
N ALA A 70 -0.58 -20.65 1.85
CA ALA A 70 -0.18 -19.24 1.83
C ALA A 70 0.04 -18.76 0.39
N THR A 71 0.72 -19.55 -0.45
CA THR A 71 0.94 -19.21 -1.87
C THR A 71 -0.38 -19.14 -2.65
N LYS A 72 -1.30 -20.08 -2.46
CA LYS A 72 -2.64 -20.02 -3.04
C LYS A 72 -3.43 -18.80 -2.58
N CYS A 73 -3.33 -18.46 -1.29
CA CYS A 73 -3.94 -17.26 -0.74
C CYS A 73 -3.37 -16.00 -1.40
N LEU A 74 -2.04 -15.89 -1.52
CA LEU A 74 -1.41 -14.75 -2.17
C LEU A 74 -1.84 -14.58 -3.62
N ALA A 75 -2.03 -15.67 -4.35
CA ALA A 75 -2.48 -15.62 -5.75
C ALA A 75 -3.89 -15.02 -5.92
N THR A 76 -4.68 -14.88 -4.84
CA THR A 76 -5.98 -14.18 -4.88
C THR A 76 -5.83 -12.66 -4.89
N PHE A 77 -4.68 -12.14 -4.46
CA PHE A 77 -4.35 -10.72 -4.51
C PHE A 77 -3.84 -10.37 -5.89
N GLN A 78 -4.72 -9.89 -6.74
CA GLN A 78 -4.36 -9.53 -8.11
C GLN A 78 -3.49 -8.28 -8.14
N THR A 79 -2.48 -8.30 -9.00
CA THR A 79 -1.73 -7.10 -9.35
C THR A 79 -2.64 -6.16 -10.15
N SER A 80 -2.59 -4.88 -9.85
CA SER A 80 -3.32 -3.82 -10.54
C SER A 80 -2.34 -2.87 -11.21
N GLY A 81 -2.82 -1.86 -11.94
CA GLY A 81 -1.94 -0.85 -12.53
C GLY A 81 -1.07 -0.10 -11.51
N ILE A 82 -1.46 -0.10 -10.23
CA ILE A 82 -0.72 0.53 -9.13
C ILE A 82 0.20 -0.49 -8.46
N VAL A 83 -0.27 -1.73 -8.22
CA VAL A 83 0.53 -2.81 -7.61
C VAL A 83 1.27 -3.56 -8.70
N LYS A 84 2.60 -3.39 -8.73
CA LYS A 84 3.48 -4.05 -9.71
C LYS A 84 3.70 -5.53 -9.37
N SER A 85 3.96 -5.83 -8.12
CA SER A 85 4.18 -7.21 -7.63
C SER A 85 3.89 -7.32 -6.15
N ILE A 86 3.48 -8.50 -5.72
CA ILE A 86 3.39 -8.91 -4.32
C ILE A 86 3.96 -10.31 -4.21
N VAL A 87 4.84 -10.52 -3.23
CA VAL A 87 5.52 -11.79 -3.00
C VAL A 87 5.55 -12.12 -1.50
N ILE A 88 5.61 -13.42 -1.18
CA ILE A 88 5.97 -13.88 0.16
C ILE A 88 7.49 -13.95 0.20
N ASP A 89 8.11 -13.16 1.07
CA ASP A 89 9.55 -13.18 1.29
C ASP A 89 9.95 -14.30 2.25
N ASP A 90 9.14 -14.50 3.29
CA ASP A 90 9.39 -15.51 4.30
C ASP A 90 8.07 -16.07 4.84
N LEU A 91 8.02 -17.39 4.99
CA LEU A 91 6.97 -18.11 5.68
C LEU A 91 7.60 -19.05 6.69
N SER A 92 7.51 -18.70 7.97
CA SER A 92 8.02 -19.49 9.09
C SER A 92 6.86 -20.16 9.82
N TYR A 93 6.83 -21.49 9.78
CA TYR A 93 5.87 -22.32 10.51
C TYR A 93 6.57 -22.88 11.76
N GLU A 94 6.39 -22.18 12.88
CA GLU A 94 7.07 -22.48 14.15
C GLU A 94 6.15 -23.33 15.04
N ASP A 95 6.14 -24.64 14.80
CA ASP A 95 5.29 -25.58 15.51
C ASP A 95 5.56 -25.61 17.02
N ASN A 96 6.83 -25.52 17.42
CA ASN A 96 7.27 -25.45 18.82
C ASN A 96 6.75 -24.21 19.58
N LEU A 97 6.49 -23.11 18.86
CA LEU A 97 5.95 -21.86 19.39
C LEU A 97 4.46 -21.70 19.11
N GLY A 98 3.86 -22.65 18.39
CA GLY A 98 2.45 -22.62 18.03
C GLY A 98 2.06 -21.42 17.16
N ARG A 99 2.96 -20.94 16.30
CA ARG A 99 2.73 -19.75 15.48
C ARG A 99 3.19 -19.92 14.04
N CYS A 100 2.44 -19.32 13.12
CA CYS A 100 2.81 -19.17 11.73
C CYS A 100 3.09 -17.70 11.44
N VAL A 101 4.24 -17.41 10.86
CA VAL A 101 4.69 -16.05 10.52
C VAL A 101 4.76 -15.94 9.01
N CYS A 102 4.14 -14.92 8.45
CA CYS A 102 4.23 -14.63 7.02
C CYS A 102 4.71 -13.19 6.82
N THR A 103 5.76 -13.03 6.02
CA THR A 103 6.28 -11.73 5.61
C THR A 103 6.03 -11.56 4.12
N THR A 104 5.36 -10.48 3.74
CA THR A 104 5.06 -10.15 2.34
C THR A 104 5.71 -8.85 1.95
N THR A 105 6.23 -8.79 0.73
CA THR A 105 6.75 -7.56 0.12
C THR A 105 5.96 -7.22 -1.12
N MET A 106 5.49 -5.98 -1.18
CA MET A 106 4.74 -5.41 -2.28
C MET A 106 5.49 -4.25 -2.90
N VAL A 107 5.61 -4.24 -4.22
CA VAL A 107 6.15 -3.13 -5.00
C VAL A 107 5.00 -2.38 -5.67
N VAL A 108 4.95 -1.08 -5.46
CA VAL A 108 3.88 -0.18 -5.91
C VAL A 108 4.46 0.90 -6.81
N ASN A 109 3.80 1.15 -7.94
CA ASN A 109 4.12 2.29 -8.79
C ASN A 109 3.44 3.55 -8.23
N VAL A 110 4.18 4.64 -8.17
CA VAL A 110 3.63 5.96 -7.80
C VAL A 110 2.86 6.50 -8.99
N PRO A 111 1.54 6.80 -8.86
CA PRO A 111 0.70 7.24 -9.98
C PRO A 111 1.19 8.52 -10.65
N VAL A 112 1.68 9.48 -9.87
CA VAL A 112 2.29 10.70 -10.39
C VAL A 112 3.79 10.68 -10.07
N PRO A 113 4.64 10.22 -11.01
CA PRO A 113 6.06 10.06 -10.72
C PRO A 113 6.72 11.42 -10.46
N PHE A 114 7.23 11.60 -9.24
CA PHE A 114 8.15 12.70 -8.96
C PHE A 114 9.55 12.37 -9.50
N PRO A 115 10.35 13.36 -9.91
CA PRO A 115 11.72 13.13 -10.32
C PRO A 115 12.50 12.38 -9.25
N GLY A 116 12.90 11.13 -9.54
CA GLY A 116 13.62 10.25 -8.63
C GLY A 116 12.79 9.21 -7.87
N PHE A 117 11.44 9.24 -7.93
CA PHE A 117 10.56 8.28 -7.24
C PHE A 117 9.51 7.74 -8.20
N SER A 118 9.75 6.54 -8.74
CA SER A 118 8.80 5.86 -9.64
C SER A 118 8.09 4.68 -8.98
N SER A 119 8.66 4.11 -7.92
CA SER A 119 8.10 2.96 -7.20
C SER A 119 8.48 2.99 -5.73
N MET A 120 7.63 2.41 -4.88
CA MET A 120 7.88 2.18 -3.45
C MET A 120 7.68 0.71 -3.12
N THR A 121 8.44 0.24 -2.12
CA THR A 121 8.36 -1.12 -1.62
C THR A 121 7.84 -1.09 -0.19
N PHE A 122 6.84 -1.92 0.09
CA PHE A 122 6.26 -2.10 1.42
C PHE A 122 6.47 -3.54 1.86
N THR A 123 7.00 -3.74 3.05
CA THR A 123 7.12 -5.06 3.68
C THR A 123 6.24 -5.11 4.91
N ASN A 124 5.39 -6.13 4.99
CA ASN A 124 4.51 -6.36 6.13
C ASN A 124 4.72 -7.78 6.66
N ARG A 125 4.65 -7.90 7.98
CA ARG A 125 4.80 -9.16 8.71
C ARG A 125 3.57 -9.42 9.55
N ALA A 126 2.99 -10.61 9.41
CA ALA A 126 1.87 -11.06 10.23
C ALA A 126 2.25 -12.34 10.99
N VAL A 127 1.70 -12.48 12.19
CA VAL A 127 1.88 -13.64 13.06
C VAL A 127 0.49 -14.13 13.45
N GLU A 128 0.21 -15.41 13.18
CA GLU A 128 -1.06 -16.03 13.53
C GLU A 128 -0.81 -17.32 14.32
N PRO A 129 -1.64 -17.64 15.34
CA PRO A 129 -1.49 -18.87 16.09
C PRO A 129 -1.86 -20.07 15.21
N ILE A 130 -1.12 -21.17 15.35
CA ILE A 130 -1.43 -22.42 14.68
C ILE A 130 -2.66 -23.04 15.34
N VAL A 131 -3.73 -23.18 14.57
CA VAL A 131 -5.00 -23.81 14.98
C VAL A 131 -5.30 -25.09 14.19
N GLY A 132 -4.39 -25.48 13.30
CA GLY A 132 -4.45 -26.76 12.59
C GLY A 132 -4.57 -27.91 13.58
N THR A 133 -5.32 -28.94 13.22
CA THR A 133 -5.68 -30.10 14.05
C THR A 133 -4.51 -30.53 14.92
N ALA A 134 -4.70 -30.42 16.24
CA ALA A 134 -3.74 -30.92 17.21
C ALA A 134 -3.37 -32.34 16.80
N ASP A 135 -2.09 -32.57 16.51
CA ASP A 135 -1.56 -33.90 16.36
C ASP A 135 -1.86 -34.63 17.69
N PRO A 136 -2.67 -35.72 17.69
CA PRO A 136 -3.02 -36.43 18.90
C PRO A 136 -1.80 -37.05 19.60
N THR A 137 -0.63 -37.01 18.97
CA THR A 137 0.65 -37.49 19.52
C THR A 137 1.48 -36.37 20.20
N ARG A 138 1.01 -35.10 20.20
CA ARG A 138 1.69 -33.98 20.80
C ARG A 138 1.51 -34.03 22.34
N PRO A 139 2.54 -34.20 23.15
CA PRO A 139 2.43 -34.11 24.62
C PRO A 139 2.10 -32.67 25.01
N ASN A 140 1.10 -32.48 25.86
CA ASN A 140 0.74 -31.19 26.46
C ASN A 140 1.86 -30.62 27.29
#